data_7bc385981bfadd793835da64e0926458
#
_entry.id   7bc385981bfadd793835da64e0926458
#
_cell.length_a   1.000
_cell.length_b   1.000
_cell.length_c   1.000
_cell.angle_alpha   90.00
_cell.angle_beta   90.00
_cell.angle_gamma   90.00
#
_symmetry.space_group_name_H-M   'P 1'
#
loop_
_entity.id
_entity.type
_entity.pdbx_description
1 polymer ?
#
loop_
_entity_poly.entity_id
_entity_poly.type
_entity_poly.pdbx_seq_one_letter_code
_entity_poly.pdbx_strand_id
1 'polypeptide(L)'
;MIKHALFATLLFGVSAVSSPTIPPQPLPFSVGEKVGYDVSVDNGKKVGDGTMWIEGPVDVRGTSTYLLRFDSRVRIAMLTGVSHSSSWFDPVRRLSLRFLKHEKNPLTHDDVSVDMYPDQKTWKSVDGQTGNSPDALPLDELSFIYFIRTLPLTPGATYQFDRHFDASRNPVVITVVRREVIPTPMGELKTVLVEMRVRDPKHYKGDGLIRFNLTDDECRLPARIESTMPIVGKAVLTMKSENASARCAKR
;
A
#
# COMPACT_ATOMS: atom_id res chain seq x y z
N MET A 1 -17.67 -34.05 59.51
CA MET A 1 -16.43 -33.64 58.82
C MET A 1 -16.82 -33.21 57.42
N ILE A 2 -16.93 -31.91 57.22
CA ILE A 2 -17.34 -31.34 55.93
C ILE A 2 -16.06 -30.77 55.30
N LYS A 3 -15.63 -31.32 54.15
CA LYS A 3 -14.48 -30.83 53.38
C LYS A 3 -14.93 -29.73 52.43
N HIS A 4 -14.47 -28.51 52.65
CA HIS A 4 -14.65 -27.38 51.72
C HIS A 4 -13.61 -27.49 50.61
N ALA A 5 -14.07 -27.62 49.35
CA ALA A 5 -13.21 -27.51 48.17
C ALA A 5 -13.18 -26.02 47.71
N LEU A 6 -12.00 -25.42 47.77
CA LEU A 6 -11.75 -24.11 47.18
C LEU A 6 -11.64 -24.24 45.66
N PHE A 7 -12.55 -23.64 44.92
CA PHE A 7 -12.42 -23.44 43.48
C PHE A 7 -11.63 -22.13 43.24
N ALA A 8 -10.42 -22.24 42.72
CA ALA A 8 -9.64 -21.10 42.29
C ALA A 8 -10.04 -20.77 40.83
N THR A 9 -10.74 -19.64 40.65
CA THR A 9 -11.10 -19.13 39.32
C THR A 9 -9.88 -18.40 38.73
N LEU A 10 -9.23 -18.97 37.71
CA LEU A 10 -8.21 -18.29 36.92
C LEU A 10 -8.89 -17.31 35.96
N LEU A 11 -8.75 -16.04 36.23
CA LEU A 11 -9.09 -14.95 35.30
C LEU A 11 -7.98 -14.83 34.23
N PHE A 12 -8.26 -15.33 33.05
CA PHE A 12 -7.43 -15.03 31.87
C PHE A 12 -7.69 -13.58 31.43
N GLY A 13 -6.74 -12.71 31.70
CA GLY A 13 -6.74 -11.34 31.18
C GLY A 13 -6.57 -11.35 29.67
N VAL A 14 -7.62 -11.01 28.92
CA VAL A 14 -7.52 -10.74 27.49
C VAL A 14 -6.84 -9.37 27.34
N SER A 15 -5.56 -9.39 26.96
CA SER A 15 -4.84 -8.18 26.58
C SER A 15 -5.45 -7.63 25.28
N ALA A 16 -6.18 -6.54 25.36
CA ALA A 16 -6.66 -5.80 24.21
C ALA A 16 -5.43 -5.24 23.45
N VAL A 17 -5.19 -5.73 22.23
CA VAL A 17 -4.22 -5.17 21.31
C VAL A 17 -4.79 -3.83 20.82
N SER A 18 -4.34 -2.73 21.42
CA SER A 18 -4.70 -1.39 20.97
C SER A 18 -3.97 -1.08 19.66
N SER A 19 -4.72 -0.64 18.63
CA SER A 19 -4.12 -0.12 17.41
C SER A 19 -3.17 1.02 17.76
N PRO A 20 -1.94 1.04 17.22
CA PRO A 20 -0.97 2.07 17.56
C PRO A 20 -1.46 3.44 17.11
N THR A 21 -1.58 4.39 18.04
CA THR A 21 -1.86 5.80 17.74
C THR A 21 -0.58 6.41 17.16
N ILE A 22 -0.55 6.66 15.84
CA ILE A 22 0.57 7.30 15.16
C ILE A 22 0.44 8.81 15.36
N PRO A 23 1.43 9.49 15.97
CA PRO A 23 1.38 10.95 16.12
C PRO A 23 1.27 11.63 14.74
N PRO A 24 0.57 12.77 14.63
CA PRO A 24 0.49 13.53 13.40
C PRO A 24 1.87 14.11 13.04
N GLN A 25 2.59 13.42 12.16
CA GLN A 25 3.83 13.90 11.56
C GLN A 25 3.56 14.46 10.17
N PRO A 26 4.36 15.43 9.68
CA PRO A 26 4.28 15.87 8.30
C PRO A 26 4.34 14.67 7.35
N LEU A 27 3.58 14.73 6.26
CA LEU A 27 3.62 13.66 5.26
C LEU A 27 5.00 13.65 4.58
N PRO A 28 5.59 12.48 4.35
CA PRO A 28 6.85 12.34 3.62
C PRO A 28 6.71 12.56 2.10
N PHE A 29 5.55 12.99 1.65
CA PHE A 29 5.21 13.23 0.24
C PHE A 29 4.31 14.45 0.09
N SER A 30 4.25 15.02 -1.12
CA SER A 30 3.40 16.18 -1.46
C SER A 30 3.03 16.17 -2.93
N VAL A 31 2.06 17.02 -3.29
CA VAL A 31 1.72 17.30 -4.67
C VAL A 31 2.98 17.67 -5.48
N GLY A 32 3.08 17.14 -6.71
CA GLY A 32 4.22 17.31 -7.60
C GLY A 32 5.27 16.19 -7.50
N GLU A 33 5.24 15.34 -6.45
CA GLU A 33 6.13 14.17 -6.39
C GLU A 33 5.89 13.24 -7.58
N LYS A 34 6.97 12.79 -8.23
CA LYS A 34 6.92 11.85 -9.35
C LYS A 34 8.11 10.89 -9.28
N VAL A 35 7.82 9.60 -9.41
CA VAL A 35 8.82 8.52 -9.40
C VAL A 35 8.62 7.63 -10.63
N GLY A 36 9.67 7.45 -11.42
CA GLY A 36 9.68 6.56 -12.59
C GLY A 36 10.36 5.24 -12.29
N TYR A 37 9.85 4.17 -12.87
CA TYR A 37 10.32 2.79 -12.64
C TYR A 37 10.64 2.06 -13.92
N ASP A 38 11.64 1.20 -13.86
CA ASP A 38 11.77 0.06 -14.75
C ASP A 38 10.97 -1.11 -14.16
N VAL A 39 10.16 -1.76 -14.99
CA VAL A 39 9.40 -2.97 -14.61
C VAL A 39 10.11 -4.20 -15.15
N SER A 40 10.40 -5.15 -14.28
CA SER A 40 11.01 -6.44 -14.63
C SER A 40 10.22 -7.61 -14.05
N VAL A 41 10.45 -8.81 -14.60
CA VAL A 41 9.82 -10.06 -14.15
C VAL A 41 10.91 -11.10 -13.82
N ASP A 42 10.54 -12.14 -13.09
CA ASP A 42 11.30 -13.27 -12.52
C ASP A 42 12.83 -13.32 -12.74
N ASN A 43 13.29 -13.26 -13.98
CA ASN A 43 14.70 -13.35 -14.36
C ASN A 43 15.43 -11.99 -14.39
N GLY A 44 14.81 -10.93 -13.89
CA GLY A 44 15.36 -9.57 -13.89
C GLY A 44 15.29 -8.87 -15.27
N LYS A 45 14.67 -9.49 -16.27
CA LYS A 45 14.50 -8.89 -17.60
C LYS A 45 13.53 -7.71 -17.52
N LYS A 46 13.96 -6.55 -17.96
CA LYS A 46 13.08 -5.39 -18.13
C LYS A 46 12.03 -5.71 -19.20
N VAL A 47 10.76 -5.50 -18.85
CA VAL A 47 9.60 -5.74 -19.71
C VAL A 47 8.74 -4.50 -19.90
N GLY A 48 9.04 -3.41 -19.21
CA GLY A 48 8.24 -2.19 -19.30
C GLY A 48 8.68 -1.08 -18.37
N ASP A 49 7.79 -0.12 -18.24
CA ASP A 49 7.97 1.08 -17.44
C ASP A 49 6.74 1.34 -16.57
N GLY A 50 6.97 1.97 -15.42
CA GLY A 50 5.92 2.43 -14.51
C GLY A 50 6.19 3.86 -14.05
N THR A 51 5.15 4.54 -13.59
CA THR A 51 5.26 5.88 -13.00
C THR A 51 4.26 6.01 -11.86
N MET A 52 4.71 6.52 -10.73
CA MET A 52 3.87 6.99 -9.63
C MET A 52 4.01 8.50 -9.52
N TRP A 53 2.89 9.22 -9.30
CA TRP A 53 2.95 10.67 -9.07
C TRP A 53 1.75 11.14 -8.27
N ILE A 54 1.86 12.38 -7.77
CA ILE A 54 0.83 13.05 -6.97
C ILE A 54 0.40 14.33 -7.64
N GLU A 55 -0.89 14.42 -7.95
CA GLU A 55 -1.56 15.63 -8.45
C GLU A 55 -2.43 16.25 -7.35
N GLY A 56 -2.93 17.44 -7.61
CA GLY A 56 -3.89 18.09 -6.75
C GLY A 56 -3.45 19.49 -6.26
N PRO A 57 -4.18 20.04 -5.29
CA PRO A 57 -5.33 19.41 -4.62
C PRO A 57 -6.55 19.21 -5.53
N VAL A 58 -7.33 18.15 -5.26
CA VAL A 58 -8.59 17.84 -5.96
C VAL A 58 -9.70 17.70 -4.92
N ASP A 59 -10.83 18.37 -5.14
CA ASP A 59 -11.98 18.25 -4.23
C ASP A 59 -12.75 16.93 -4.45
N VAL A 60 -13.05 16.25 -3.36
CA VAL A 60 -13.97 15.10 -3.32
C VAL A 60 -14.98 15.31 -2.20
N ARG A 61 -16.20 15.64 -2.56
CA ARG A 61 -17.31 15.85 -1.62
C ARG A 61 -16.96 16.86 -0.51
N GLY A 62 -16.34 18.01 -0.90
CA GLY A 62 -15.94 19.07 0.03
C GLY A 62 -14.63 18.80 0.79
N THR A 63 -13.92 17.72 0.49
CA THR A 63 -12.63 17.41 1.07
C THR A 63 -11.50 17.62 0.05
N SER A 64 -10.51 18.43 0.42
CA SER A 64 -9.29 18.63 -0.38
C SER A 64 -8.41 17.39 -0.31
N THR A 65 -8.17 16.72 -1.44
CA THR A 65 -7.42 15.47 -1.53
C THR A 65 -6.17 15.60 -2.39
N TYR A 66 -5.18 14.74 -2.15
CA TYR A 66 -4.13 14.43 -3.10
C TYR A 66 -4.66 13.35 -4.05
N LEU A 67 -4.45 13.53 -5.34
CA LEU A 67 -4.72 12.50 -6.34
C LEU A 67 -3.44 11.70 -6.56
N LEU A 68 -3.36 10.56 -5.93
CA LEU A 68 -2.28 9.59 -6.10
C LEU A 68 -2.53 8.83 -7.40
N ARG A 69 -1.50 8.71 -8.24
CA ARG A 69 -1.59 8.06 -9.54
C ARG A 69 -0.50 7.01 -9.69
N PHE A 70 -0.84 5.94 -10.38
CA PHE A 70 0.10 4.92 -10.85
C PHE A 70 -0.28 4.47 -12.24
N ASP A 71 0.68 4.52 -13.15
CA ASP A 71 0.54 3.96 -14.49
C ASP A 71 1.69 2.99 -14.74
N SER A 72 1.39 1.86 -15.38
CA SER A 72 2.41 0.99 -15.90
C SER A 72 2.02 0.40 -17.26
N ARG A 73 3.05 0.14 -18.06
CA ARG A 73 2.92 -0.55 -19.33
C ARG A 73 4.02 -1.58 -19.46
N VAL A 74 3.64 -2.84 -19.64
CA VAL A 74 4.56 -3.96 -19.76
C VAL A 74 4.33 -4.69 -21.08
N ARG A 75 5.39 -5.24 -21.66
CA ARG A 75 5.34 -6.06 -22.86
C ARG A 75 6.15 -7.34 -22.69
N ILE A 76 5.49 -8.47 -22.75
CA ILE A 76 6.10 -9.80 -22.68
C ILE A 76 5.80 -10.52 -23.97
N ALA A 77 6.80 -10.79 -24.81
CA ALA A 77 6.65 -11.26 -26.18
C ALA A 77 5.72 -10.31 -26.99
N MET A 78 4.61 -10.82 -27.53
CA MET A 78 3.63 -10.02 -28.27
C MET A 78 2.46 -9.50 -27.41
N LEU A 79 2.46 -9.82 -26.11
CA LEU A 79 1.41 -9.46 -25.18
C LEU A 79 1.73 -8.15 -24.48
N THR A 80 0.77 -7.22 -24.47
CA THR A 80 0.89 -5.93 -23.76
C THR A 80 -0.10 -5.89 -22.61
N GLY A 81 0.39 -5.55 -21.42
CA GLY A 81 -0.41 -5.24 -20.25
C GLY A 81 -0.31 -3.74 -19.92
N VAL A 82 -1.41 -3.17 -19.47
CA VAL A 82 -1.48 -1.81 -18.94
C VAL A 82 -2.19 -1.82 -17.60
N SER A 83 -1.75 -0.97 -16.68
CA SER A 83 -2.40 -0.75 -15.39
C SER A 83 -2.42 0.73 -15.10
N HIS A 84 -3.60 1.25 -14.75
CA HIS A 84 -3.83 2.63 -14.34
C HIS A 84 -4.56 2.61 -13.02
N SER A 85 -4.00 3.25 -12.00
CA SER A 85 -4.65 3.39 -10.69
C SER A 85 -4.68 4.84 -10.24
N SER A 86 -5.76 5.21 -9.59
CA SER A 86 -5.97 6.56 -9.04
C SER A 86 -6.63 6.45 -7.67
N SER A 87 -6.06 7.12 -6.67
CA SER A 87 -6.61 7.17 -5.32
C SER A 87 -6.73 8.63 -4.86
N TRP A 88 -7.90 9.02 -4.41
CA TRP A 88 -8.14 10.35 -3.81
C TRP A 88 -7.91 10.26 -2.31
N PHE A 89 -6.74 10.68 -1.90
CA PHE A 89 -6.22 10.54 -0.54
C PHE A 89 -6.40 11.85 0.24
N ASP A 90 -7.11 11.78 1.36
CA ASP A 90 -7.18 12.88 2.33
C ASP A 90 -5.85 12.95 3.12
N PRO A 91 -5.03 13.99 2.91
CA PRO A 91 -3.72 14.09 3.55
C PRO A 91 -3.80 14.39 5.06
N VAL A 92 -4.93 14.89 5.53
CA VAL A 92 -5.16 15.23 6.95
C VAL A 92 -5.56 14.00 7.74
N ARG A 93 -6.60 13.30 7.29
CA ARG A 93 -7.10 12.08 7.95
C ARG A 93 -6.34 10.82 7.54
N ARG A 94 -5.51 10.91 6.48
CA ARG A 94 -4.71 9.80 5.93
C ARG A 94 -5.57 8.59 5.54
N LEU A 95 -6.60 8.85 4.76
CA LEU A 95 -7.55 7.86 4.25
C LEU A 95 -7.88 8.12 2.78
N SER A 96 -8.49 7.15 2.11
CA SER A 96 -8.99 7.27 0.75
C SER A 96 -10.48 7.58 0.72
N LEU A 97 -10.89 8.45 -0.20
CA LEU A 97 -12.30 8.79 -0.45
C LEU A 97 -12.82 8.15 -1.73
N ARG A 98 -11.92 7.83 -2.67
CA ARG A 98 -12.25 7.21 -3.96
C ARG A 98 -11.05 6.45 -4.48
N PHE A 99 -11.31 5.34 -5.14
CA PHE A 99 -10.30 4.54 -5.83
C PHE A 99 -10.78 4.09 -7.20
N LEU A 100 -9.94 4.28 -8.21
CA LEU A 100 -10.13 3.74 -9.55
C LEU A 100 -8.93 2.88 -9.90
N LYS A 101 -9.19 1.72 -10.51
CA LYS A 101 -8.18 0.85 -11.08
C LYS A 101 -8.70 0.32 -12.41
N HIS A 102 -7.87 0.43 -13.43
CA HIS A 102 -8.09 -0.20 -14.71
C HIS A 102 -6.86 -1.04 -15.03
N GLU A 103 -7.02 -2.33 -15.08
CA GLU A 103 -5.96 -3.27 -15.40
C GLU A 103 -6.39 -4.18 -16.56
N LYS A 104 -5.64 -4.11 -17.63
CA LYS A 104 -5.89 -4.91 -18.82
C LYS A 104 -4.62 -5.63 -19.24
N ASN A 105 -4.71 -6.92 -19.31
CA ASN A 105 -3.72 -7.78 -19.96
C ASN A 105 -4.44 -8.85 -20.80
N PRO A 106 -3.74 -9.60 -21.65
CA PRO A 106 -4.40 -10.57 -22.54
C PRO A 106 -5.17 -11.71 -21.85
N LEU A 107 -4.95 -11.90 -20.55
CA LEU A 107 -5.52 -13.00 -19.78
C LEU A 107 -6.54 -12.53 -18.74
N THR A 108 -6.44 -11.27 -18.30
CA THR A 108 -7.32 -10.73 -17.26
C THR A 108 -7.69 -9.28 -17.55
N HIS A 109 -8.87 -8.91 -17.11
CA HIS A 109 -9.38 -7.56 -17.09
C HIS A 109 -9.94 -7.31 -15.69
N ASP A 110 -9.43 -6.29 -15.00
CA ASP A 110 -9.86 -5.95 -13.64
C ASP A 110 -10.10 -4.44 -13.55
N ASP A 111 -11.38 -4.07 -13.48
CA ASP A 111 -11.83 -2.70 -13.31
C ASP A 111 -12.44 -2.54 -11.93
N VAL A 112 -11.89 -1.60 -11.16
CA VAL A 112 -12.40 -1.21 -9.85
C VAL A 112 -12.72 0.27 -9.90
N SER A 113 -13.92 0.65 -9.47
CA SER A 113 -14.33 2.04 -9.30
C SER A 113 -15.19 2.14 -8.04
N VAL A 114 -14.61 2.70 -6.96
CA VAL A 114 -15.21 2.68 -5.63
C VAL A 114 -15.15 4.06 -4.99
N ASP A 115 -16.29 4.54 -4.50
CA ASP A 115 -16.41 5.65 -3.55
C ASP A 115 -16.47 5.11 -2.12
N MET A 116 -15.64 5.65 -1.24
CA MET A 116 -15.61 5.32 0.20
C MET A 116 -16.26 6.44 1.01
N TYR A 117 -17.05 6.05 2.00
CA TYR A 117 -17.78 6.93 2.91
C TYR A 117 -17.32 6.67 4.36
N PRO A 118 -16.20 7.29 4.79
CA PRO A 118 -15.54 6.98 6.07
C PRO A 118 -16.44 7.10 7.27
N ASP A 119 -17.26 8.16 7.33
CA ASP A 119 -18.13 8.45 8.47
C ASP A 119 -19.25 7.41 8.64
N GLN A 120 -19.62 6.75 7.53
CA GLN A 120 -20.61 5.67 7.51
C GLN A 120 -19.95 4.28 7.57
N LYS A 121 -18.63 4.20 7.44
CA LYS A 121 -17.85 2.95 7.28
C LYS A 121 -18.39 2.08 6.15
N THR A 122 -18.73 2.70 5.01
CA THR A 122 -19.25 2.00 3.84
C THR A 122 -18.49 2.40 2.58
N TRP A 123 -18.62 1.57 1.56
CA TRP A 123 -18.17 1.89 0.21
C TRP A 123 -19.25 1.50 -0.81
N LYS A 124 -19.19 2.13 -1.98
CA LYS A 124 -20.06 1.84 -3.12
C LYS A 124 -19.26 1.87 -4.41
N SER A 125 -19.41 0.84 -5.23
CA SER A 125 -18.82 0.79 -6.56
C SER A 125 -19.78 1.34 -7.63
N VAL A 126 -19.23 1.68 -8.79
CA VAL A 126 -19.99 2.22 -9.92
C VAL A 126 -21.00 1.20 -10.46
N ASP A 127 -20.70 -0.09 -10.41
CA ASP A 127 -21.61 -1.18 -10.81
C ASP A 127 -22.72 -1.47 -9.79
N GLY A 128 -22.80 -0.67 -8.72
CA GLY A 128 -23.85 -0.73 -7.71
C GLY A 128 -23.58 -1.65 -6.52
N GLN A 129 -22.45 -2.33 -6.47
CA GLN A 129 -22.06 -3.10 -5.29
C GLN A 129 -21.79 -2.16 -4.11
N THR A 130 -22.12 -2.62 -2.92
CA THR A 130 -21.88 -1.90 -1.67
C THR A 130 -21.28 -2.83 -0.63
N GLY A 131 -20.54 -2.28 0.30
CA GLY A 131 -19.98 -3.04 1.40
C GLY A 131 -19.62 -2.18 2.60
N ASN A 132 -19.22 -2.84 3.68
CA ASN A 132 -18.74 -2.18 4.88
C ASN A 132 -17.22 -2.12 4.91
N SER A 133 -16.67 -0.96 5.30
CA SER A 133 -15.28 -0.82 5.67
C SER A 133 -15.11 -1.15 7.16
N PRO A 134 -14.13 -1.97 7.55
CA PRO A 134 -13.94 -2.32 8.96
C PRO A 134 -13.59 -1.11 9.84
N ASP A 135 -12.89 -0.13 9.25
CA ASP A 135 -12.43 1.08 9.92
C ASP A 135 -13.04 2.34 9.27
N ALA A 136 -13.13 3.43 10.05
CA ALA A 136 -13.50 4.77 9.58
C ALA A 136 -12.35 5.48 8.80
N LEU A 137 -11.20 4.86 8.66
CA LEU A 137 -10.02 5.37 7.95
C LEU A 137 -9.63 4.44 6.78
N PRO A 138 -10.53 4.21 5.79
CA PRO A 138 -10.28 3.24 4.73
C PRO A 138 -9.10 3.62 3.86
N LEU A 139 -8.42 2.61 3.36
CA LEU A 139 -7.35 2.71 2.36
C LEU A 139 -7.63 1.74 1.20
N ASP A 140 -7.08 2.03 0.05
CA ASP A 140 -7.01 1.17 -1.13
C ASP A 140 -5.57 0.69 -1.40
N GLU A 141 -5.37 -0.12 -2.42
CA GLU A 141 -4.07 -0.70 -2.76
C GLU A 141 -2.99 0.37 -3.01
N LEU A 142 -3.33 1.46 -3.68
CA LEU A 142 -2.37 2.52 -4.00
C LEU A 142 -2.07 3.39 -2.79
N SER A 143 -3.10 3.80 -2.05
CA SER A 143 -2.94 4.64 -0.85
C SER A 143 -2.20 3.94 0.28
N PHE A 144 -2.27 2.60 0.39
CA PHE A 144 -1.45 1.84 1.33
C PHE A 144 0.05 2.05 1.10
N ILE A 145 0.52 2.14 -0.15
CA ILE A 145 1.94 2.40 -0.47
C ILE A 145 2.38 3.74 0.13
N TYR A 146 1.55 4.77 0.02
CA TYR A 146 1.83 6.09 0.60
C TYR A 146 1.67 6.08 2.13
N PHE A 147 0.67 5.37 2.66
CA PHE A 147 0.47 5.25 4.10
C PHE A 147 1.64 4.59 4.81
N ILE A 148 2.22 3.52 4.27
CA ILE A 148 3.41 2.85 4.82
C ILE A 148 4.56 3.82 5.02
N ARG A 149 4.74 4.81 4.14
CA ARG A 149 5.77 5.84 4.23
C ARG A 149 5.60 6.73 5.47
N THR A 150 4.41 6.78 6.07
CA THR A 150 4.12 7.56 7.28
C THR A 150 4.41 6.82 8.59
N LEU A 151 4.66 5.50 8.53
CA LEU A 151 4.90 4.69 9.73
C LEU A 151 6.32 4.87 10.26
N PRO A 152 6.56 4.65 11.56
CA PRO A 152 7.91 4.47 12.08
C PRO A 152 8.57 3.24 11.43
N LEU A 153 9.70 3.44 10.71
CA LEU A 153 10.38 2.37 10.00
C LEU A 153 11.54 1.78 10.82
N THR A 154 11.26 1.36 12.05
CA THR A 154 12.23 0.70 12.92
C THR A 154 12.28 -0.81 12.61
N PRO A 155 13.43 -1.39 12.21
CA PRO A 155 13.56 -2.81 11.96
C PRO A 155 13.05 -3.68 13.12
N GLY A 156 12.28 -4.72 12.80
CA GLY A 156 11.60 -5.59 13.76
C GLY A 156 10.18 -5.14 14.14
N ALA A 157 9.79 -3.89 13.84
CA ALA A 157 8.43 -3.43 14.11
C ALA A 157 7.41 -4.13 13.21
N THR A 158 6.26 -4.46 13.77
CA THR A 158 5.11 -5.02 13.04
C THR A 158 3.86 -4.24 13.40
N TYR A 159 3.08 -3.91 12.38
CA TYR A 159 1.83 -3.18 12.46
C TYR A 159 0.72 -4.00 11.82
N GLN A 160 -0.46 -4.00 12.43
CA GLN A 160 -1.65 -4.63 11.89
C GLN A 160 -2.76 -3.59 11.77
N PHE A 161 -3.43 -3.55 10.60
CA PHE A 161 -4.50 -2.61 10.31
C PHE A 161 -5.68 -3.30 9.64
N ASP A 162 -6.88 -2.97 10.06
CA ASP A 162 -8.13 -3.34 9.40
C ASP A 162 -8.64 -2.19 8.53
N ARG A 163 -7.74 -1.63 7.69
CA ARG A 163 -7.96 -0.39 6.96
C ARG A 163 -8.18 -0.56 5.46
N HIS A 164 -8.07 -1.77 4.92
CA HIS A 164 -8.49 -1.95 3.53
C HIS A 164 -10.01 -1.74 3.44
N PHE A 165 -10.48 -0.95 2.45
CA PHE A 165 -11.90 -0.64 2.31
C PHE A 165 -12.77 -1.89 2.16
N ASP A 166 -12.28 -2.91 1.48
CA ASP A 166 -12.90 -4.22 1.40
C ASP A 166 -12.56 -5.06 2.64
N ALA A 167 -13.59 -5.39 3.43
CA ALA A 167 -13.42 -6.14 4.67
C ALA A 167 -12.74 -7.51 4.48
N SER A 168 -12.91 -8.15 3.32
CA SER A 168 -12.34 -9.47 3.02
C SER A 168 -10.81 -9.45 2.90
N ARG A 169 -10.21 -8.28 2.67
CA ARG A 169 -8.77 -8.08 2.49
C ARG A 169 -8.03 -7.74 3.79
N ASN A 170 -8.70 -7.77 4.91
CA ASN A 170 -8.13 -7.48 6.22
C ASN A 170 -7.88 -8.77 7.03
N PRO A 171 -6.96 -8.75 8.00
CA PRO A 171 -6.08 -7.63 8.33
C PRO A 171 -4.95 -7.44 7.32
N VAL A 172 -4.48 -6.20 7.16
CA VAL A 172 -3.22 -5.90 6.47
C VAL A 172 -2.11 -5.87 7.51
N VAL A 173 -1.07 -6.69 7.32
CA VAL A 173 0.07 -6.78 8.23
C VAL A 173 1.31 -6.19 7.56
N ILE A 174 1.94 -5.23 8.22
CA ILE A 174 3.13 -4.53 7.74
C ILE A 174 4.29 -4.82 8.69
N THR A 175 5.37 -5.41 8.19
CA THR A 175 6.57 -5.74 8.97
C THR A 175 7.76 -4.96 8.42
N VAL A 176 8.43 -4.20 9.27
CA VAL A 176 9.70 -3.54 8.96
C VAL A 176 10.81 -4.56 9.17
N VAL A 177 11.45 -5.03 8.09
CA VAL A 177 12.35 -6.18 8.15
C VAL A 177 13.76 -5.76 8.56
N ARG A 178 14.41 -4.93 7.73
CA ARG A 178 15.81 -4.51 7.92
C ARG A 178 16.16 -3.27 7.09
N ARG A 179 17.32 -2.69 7.38
CA ARG A 179 17.99 -1.76 6.48
C ARG A 179 18.88 -2.51 5.52
N GLU A 180 18.95 -2.07 4.28
CA GLU A 180 19.82 -2.64 3.26
C GLU A 180 20.12 -1.63 2.16
N VAL A 181 21.20 -1.90 1.41
CA VAL A 181 21.55 -1.15 0.19
C VAL A 181 21.08 -1.95 -1.01
N ILE A 182 20.38 -1.31 -1.95
CA ILE A 182 19.94 -1.97 -3.18
C ILE A 182 20.51 -1.26 -4.41
N PRO A 183 20.88 -2.00 -5.45
CA PRO A 183 21.23 -1.41 -6.75
C PRO A 183 19.96 -0.94 -7.46
N THR A 184 20.06 0.23 -8.09
CA THR A 184 19.03 0.82 -8.96
C THR A 184 19.69 1.45 -10.19
N PRO A 185 18.93 1.77 -11.25
CA PRO A 185 19.44 2.57 -12.37
C PRO A 185 20.01 3.95 -11.98
N MET A 186 19.64 4.45 -10.80
CA MET A 186 20.18 5.71 -10.23
C MET A 186 21.44 5.52 -9.38
N GLY A 187 21.93 4.30 -9.26
CA GLY A 187 23.01 3.93 -8.36
C GLY A 187 22.53 3.14 -7.14
N GLU A 188 23.42 2.95 -6.18
CA GLU A 188 23.09 2.28 -4.91
C GLU A 188 22.32 3.20 -3.99
N LEU A 189 21.20 2.70 -3.45
CA LEU A 189 20.34 3.42 -2.51
C LEU A 189 20.27 2.71 -1.16
N LYS A 190 20.46 3.46 -0.08
CA LYS A 190 20.15 3.00 1.28
C LYS A 190 18.64 2.94 1.45
N THR A 191 18.13 1.80 1.92
CA THR A 191 16.70 1.55 2.02
C THR A 191 16.33 0.81 3.29
N VAL A 192 15.05 0.88 3.64
CA VAL A 192 14.41 0.03 4.64
C VAL A 192 13.49 -0.93 3.92
N LEU A 193 13.71 -2.24 4.09
CA LEU A 193 12.85 -3.29 3.56
C LEU A 193 11.62 -3.43 4.45
N VAL A 194 10.44 -3.31 3.83
CA VAL A 194 9.14 -3.47 4.46
C VAL A 194 8.34 -4.54 3.72
N GLU A 195 7.77 -5.48 4.43
CA GLU A 195 6.83 -6.47 3.91
C GLU A 195 5.40 -6.07 4.27
N MET A 196 4.51 -6.12 3.29
CA MET A 196 3.07 -5.99 3.48
C MET A 196 2.38 -7.29 3.08
N ARG A 197 1.63 -7.86 4.00
CA ARG A 197 0.76 -9.02 3.76
C ARG A 197 -0.69 -8.55 3.74
N VAL A 198 -1.40 -8.90 2.68
CA VAL A 198 -2.81 -8.57 2.50
C VAL A 198 -3.57 -9.83 2.12
N ARG A 199 -4.72 -10.06 2.74
CA ARG A 199 -5.60 -11.16 2.32
C ARG A 199 -6.17 -10.84 0.93
N ASP A 200 -6.07 -11.78 0.02
CA ASP A 200 -6.67 -11.66 -1.30
C ASP A 200 -7.11 -13.05 -1.79
N PRO A 201 -8.24 -13.54 -1.27
CA PRO A 201 -8.70 -14.90 -1.57
C PRO A 201 -9.10 -15.09 -3.04
N LYS A 202 -9.29 -13.98 -3.79
CA LYS A 202 -9.60 -14.00 -5.22
C LYS A 202 -8.37 -14.36 -6.06
N HIS A 203 -7.20 -13.86 -5.69
CA HIS A 203 -5.98 -13.97 -6.49
C HIS A 203 -4.92 -14.90 -5.89
N TYR A 204 -4.96 -15.18 -4.59
CA TYR A 204 -3.96 -16.00 -3.90
C TYR A 204 -4.61 -17.14 -3.11
N LYS A 205 -3.93 -18.28 -3.03
CA LYS A 205 -4.32 -19.39 -2.11
C LYS A 205 -3.93 -19.10 -0.65
N GLY A 206 -3.80 -17.83 -0.29
CA GLY A 206 -3.35 -17.35 1.00
C GLY A 206 -3.23 -15.84 0.98
N ASP A 207 -2.27 -15.30 1.72
CA ASP A 207 -2.01 -13.86 1.74
C ASP A 207 -1.11 -13.46 0.56
N GLY A 208 -1.45 -12.36 -0.09
CA GLY A 208 -0.56 -11.67 -1.01
C GLY A 208 0.60 -11.04 -0.24
N LEU A 209 1.83 -11.20 -0.73
CA LEU A 209 3.03 -10.58 -0.17
C LEU A 209 3.57 -9.53 -1.13
N ILE A 210 3.68 -8.30 -0.64
CA ILE A 210 4.31 -7.20 -1.36
C ILE A 210 5.50 -6.70 -0.53
N ARG A 211 6.66 -6.52 -1.16
CA ARG A 211 7.86 -5.99 -0.55
C ARG A 211 8.15 -4.60 -1.08
N PHE A 212 8.52 -3.70 -0.18
CA PHE A 212 8.92 -2.34 -0.50
C PHE A 212 10.33 -2.09 0.04
N ASN A 213 11.25 -1.62 -0.80
CA ASN A 213 12.43 -0.94 -0.33
C ASN A 213 12.14 0.55 -0.35
N LEU A 214 11.91 1.13 0.80
CA LEU A 214 11.70 2.58 0.96
C LEU A 214 13.06 3.25 1.22
N THR A 215 13.35 4.39 0.57
CA THR A 215 14.59 5.13 0.84
C THR A 215 14.70 5.47 2.32
N ASP A 216 15.91 5.27 2.91
CA ASP A 216 16.16 5.52 4.34
C ASP A 216 16.46 7.01 4.59
N ASP A 217 15.52 7.86 4.17
CA ASP A 217 15.56 9.31 4.26
C ASP A 217 14.16 9.87 4.62
N GLU A 218 14.03 11.19 4.69
CA GLU A 218 12.78 11.86 5.05
C GLU A 218 11.65 11.64 4.04
N CYS A 219 11.96 11.39 2.77
CA CYS A 219 10.96 11.19 1.72
C CYS A 219 10.46 9.75 1.62
N ARG A 220 11.27 8.76 2.06
CA ARG A 220 10.89 7.34 2.07
C ARG A 220 10.28 6.90 0.74
N LEU A 221 10.93 7.30 -0.37
CA LEU A 221 10.45 6.94 -1.71
C LEU A 221 10.45 5.43 -1.90
N PRO A 222 9.46 4.86 -2.58
CA PRO A 222 9.46 3.43 -2.90
C PRO A 222 10.50 3.16 -4.00
N ALA A 223 11.75 2.93 -3.58
CA ALA A 223 12.89 2.67 -4.48
C ALA A 223 12.75 1.32 -5.20
N ARG A 224 12.07 0.35 -4.58
CA ARG A 224 11.74 -0.94 -5.18
C ARG A 224 10.40 -1.43 -4.64
N ILE A 225 9.56 -1.95 -5.53
CA ILE A 225 8.30 -2.62 -5.20
C ILE A 225 8.35 -3.99 -5.84
N GLU A 226 8.14 -5.04 -5.03
CA GLU A 226 8.15 -6.42 -5.48
C GLU A 226 6.85 -7.10 -5.06
N SER A 227 6.15 -7.69 -6.02
CA SER A 227 4.92 -8.45 -5.79
C SER A 227 4.95 -9.76 -6.57
N THR A 228 4.42 -10.81 -5.98
CA THR A 228 4.22 -12.08 -6.70
C THR A 228 2.81 -12.08 -7.28
N MET A 229 2.72 -12.21 -8.59
CA MET A 229 1.46 -12.27 -9.32
C MET A 229 1.16 -13.71 -9.76
N PRO A 230 -0.09 -14.19 -9.68
CA PRO A 230 -0.43 -15.60 -9.90
C PRO A 230 -0.03 -16.18 -11.26
N ILE A 231 0.00 -15.38 -12.32
CA ILE A 231 0.25 -15.85 -13.69
C ILE A 231 1.60 -15.39 -14.22
N VAL A 232 2.05 -14.23 -13.80
CA VAL A 232 3.25 -13.54 -14.31
C VAL A 232 4.49 -13.87 -13.47
N GLY A 233 4.28 -14.50 -12.29
CA GLY A 233 5.34 -14.73 -11.33
C GLY A 233 5.67 -13.44 -10.56
N LYS A 234 6.96 -13.21 -10.34
CA LYS A 234 7.45 -12.06 -9.60
C LYS A 234 7.57 -10.83 -10.49
N ALA A 235 6.81 -9.79 -10.18
CA ALA A 235 6.95 -8.47 -10.80
C ALA A 235 7.75 -7.54 -9.88
N VAL A 236 8.70 -6.81 -10.44
CA VAL A 236 9.58 -5.89 -9.72
C VAL A 236 9.60 -4.54 -10.41
N LEU A 237 9.23 -3.49 -9.70
CA LEU A 237 9.42 -2.11 -10.10
C LEU A 237 10.70 -1.61 -9.41
N THR A 238 11.67 -1.10 -10.18
CA THR A 238 12.90 -0.51 -9.63
C THR A 238 12.99 0.95 -10.06
N MET A 239 13.17 1.85 -9.10
CA MET A 239 13.23 3.29 -9.33
C MET A 239 14.38 3.63 -10.27
N LYS A 240 14.09 4.41 -11.32
CA LYS A 240 15.05 4.91 -12.31
C LYS A 240 15.12 6.43 -12.39
N SER A 241 14.13 7.12 -11.84
CA SER A 241 14.08 8.58 -11.78
C SER A 241 13.13 9.04 -10.67
N GLU A 242 13.39 10.22 -10.14
CA GLU A 242 12.53 10.90 -9.17
C GLU A 242 12.74 12.42 -9.26
N ASN A 243 11.77 13.21 -8.76
CA ASN A 243 11.86 14.65 -8.68
C ASN A 243 11.60 15.21 -7.27
N ALA A 244 11.57 14.35 -6.26
CA ALA A 244 11.34 14.74 -4.87
C ALA A 244 12.59 15.34 -4.19
N SER A 245 13.72 15.37 -4.88
CA SER A 245 15.06 15.64 -4.37
C SER A 245 15.22 16.98 -3.65
N ALA A 246 14.50 18.03 -4.02
CA ALA A 246 14.61 19.32 -3.33
C ALA A 246 14.19 19.25 -1.84
N ARG A 247 13.27 18.33 -1.52
CA ARG A 247 12.80 18.07 -0.14
C ARG A 247 13.55 16.94 0.54
N CYS A 248 14.03 15.97 -0.27
CA CYS A 248 14.80 14.81 0.19
C CYS A 248 16.32 15.06 0.17
N ALA A 249 16.78 16.22 -0.25
CA ALA A 249 18.19 16.57 -0.47
C ALA A 249 19.05 16.69 0.81
N LYS A 250 18.53 16.33 1.95
CA LYS A 250 19.33 16.12 3.18
C LYS A 250 19.75 14.65 3.33
N ARG A 251 20.09 14.03 2.22
CA ARG A 251 20.61 12.65 2.15
C ARG A 251 22.09 12.59 2.53
#